data_83100bd409d85b6c962a244fffe8d04e
#
_entry.id   83100bd409d85b6c962a244fffe8d04e
#
_cell.length_a   1.000
_cell.length_b   1.000
_cell.length_c   1.000
_cell.angle_alpha   90.00
_cell.angle_beta   90.00
_cell.angle_gamma   90.00
#
_symmetry.space_group_name_H-M   'P 1'
#
loop_
_entity.id
_entity.type
_entity.pdbx_description
1 polymer ?
#
loop_
_entity_poly.entity_id
_entity_poly.type
_entity_poly.pdbx_seq_one_letter_code
_entity_poly.pdbx_strand_id
1 'polypeptide(L)'
;MRLATAAAIGVSAFALAWTVAYVVLPEGATRFTLGILPTLDARADSAGVAATLFIWNAAFGFGVIALASLYSIGPISLAYFAPWTWFVRFGIALGTNSFALFVPGARIPPFDLRSIISHAGIPELVAYIVLATVLANASLWRQRRITDRHLVRIRHLRDIRLTRVELSLVVVAFALLAGAALLETSQIARLQAL
;
A
#
# COMPACT_ATOMS: atom_id res chain seq x y z
N MET A 1 1.51 7.54 18.77
CA MET A 1 0.26 6.79 18.97
C MET A 1 -0.50 6.51 17.67
N ARG A 2 -0.67 7.49 16.77
CA ARG A 2 -1.41 7.30 15.50
C ARG A 2 -0.82 6.23 14.57
N LEU A 3 0.51 6.22 14.37
CA LEU A 3 1.16 5.24 13.49
C LEU A 3 0.95 3.81 13.97
N ALA A 4 1.18 3.53 15.25
CA ALA A 4 1.00 2.19 15.81
C ALA A 4 -0.44 1.69 15.69
N THR A 5 -1.43 2.55 15.96
CA THR A 5 -2.84 2.21 15.83
C THR A 5 -3.23 1.95 14.37
N ALA A 6 -2.80 2.83 13.45
CA ALA A 6 -3.08 2.67 12.03
C ALA A 6 -2.42 1.41 11.45
N ALA A 7 -1.18 1.10 11.86
CA ALA A 7 -0.48 -0.12 11.50
C ALA A 7 -1.18 -1.36 12.07
N ALA A 8 -1.60 -1.34 13.33
CA ALA A 8 -2.30 -2.45 13.95
C ALA A 8 -3.61 -2.78 13.22
N ILE A 9 -4.41 -1.77 12.85
CA ILE A 9 -5.62 -1.95 12.05
C ILE A 9 -5.29 -2.57 10.69
N GLY A 10 -4.28 -2.04 9.99
CA GLY A 10 -3.85 -2.54 8.69
C GLY A 10 -3.39 -4.00 8.75
N VAL A 11 -2.53 -4.34 9.72
CA VAL A 11 -2.02 -5.70 9.92
C VAL A 11 -3.15 -6.67 10.30
N SER A 12 -4.08 -6.25 11.15
CA SER A 12 -5.24 -7.10 11.49
C SER A 12 -6.15 -7.35 10.29
N ALA A 13 -6.43 -6.31 9.50
CA ALA A 13 -7.22 -6.42 8.27
C ALA A 13 -6.53 -7.32 7.23
N PHE A 14 -5.21 -7.19 7.08
CA PHE A 14 -4.37 -8.04 6.24
C PHE A 14 -4.45 -9.51 6.66
N ALA A 15 -4.20 -9.81 7.95
CA ALA A 15 -4.20 -11.18 8.46
C ALA A 15 -5.58 -11.85 8.29
N LEU A 16 -6.65 -11.10 8.56
CA LEU A 16 -8.01 -11.58 8.37
C LEU A 16 -8.31 -11.85 6.88
N ALA A 17 -8.00 -10.89 6.01
CA ALA A 17 -8.23 -11.02 4.59
C ALA A 17 -7.44 -12.19 3.98
N TRP A 18 -6.19 -12.36 4.40
CA TRP A 18 -5.35 -13.49 3.99
C TRP A 18 -5.92 -14.84 4.42
N THR A 19 -6.29 -14.97 5.70
CA THR A 19 -6.87 -16.21 6.23
C THR A 19 -8.18 -16.58 5.52
N VAL A 20 -9.09 -15.61 5.40
CA VAL A 20 -10.38 -15.81 4.72
C VAL A 20 -10.17 -16.20 3.26
N ALA A 21 -9.33 -15.47 2.54
CA ALA A 21 -9.05 -15.74 1.13
C ALA A 21 -8.40 -17.12 0.93
N TYR A 22 -7.49 -17.51 1.82
CA TYR A 22 -6.86 -18.83 1.76
C TYR A 22 -7.85 -19.97 1.96
N VAL A 23 -8.81 -19.83 2.89
CA VAL A 23 -9.78 -20.87 3.23
C VAL A 23 -10.94 -20.94 2.22
N VAL A 24 -11.42 -19.76 1.79
CA VAL A 24 -12.70 -19.67 1.05
C VAL A 24 -12.52 -19.59 -0.46
N LEU A 25 -11.44 -18.93 -0.93
CA LEU A 25 -11.27 -18.66 -2.35
C LEU A 25 -10.33 -19.66 -3.02
N PRO A 26 -10.60 -20.04 -4.28
CA PRO A 26 -9.66 -20.88 -5.04
C PRO A 26 -8.38 -20.11 -5.39
N GLU A 27 -7.33 -20.85 -5.71
CA GLU A 27 -6.08 -20.29 -6.18
C GLU A 27 -6.28 -19.49 -7.48
N GLY A 28 -5.65 -18.32 -7.56
CA GLY A 28 -5.79 -17.42 -8.71
C GLY A 28 -7.09 -16.65 -8.82
N ALA A 29 -8.01 -16.79 -7.84
CA ALA A 29 -9.37 -16.23 -7.92
C ALA A 29 -9.44 -14.72 -8.21
N THR A 30 -8.43 -13.97 -7.79
CA THR A 30 -8.44 -12.50 -7.93
C THR A 30 -7.33 -11.97 -8.84
N ARG A 31 -6.67 -12.85 -9.60
CA ARG A 31 -5.47 -12.53 -10.41
C ARG A 31 -5.66 -11.35 -11.37
N PHE A 32 -6.84 -11.21 -11.96
CA PHE A 32 -7.10 -10.16 -12.95
C PHE A 32 -7.88 -8.97 -12.40
N THR A 33 -8.27 -9.01 -11.13
CA THR A 33 -9.16 -8.00 -10.52
C THR A 33 -8.47 -7.12 -9.49
N LEU A 34 -7.31 -7.53 -8.96
CA LEU A 34 -6.68 -6.87 -7.83
C LEU A 34 -5.80 -5.66 -8.16
N GLY A 35 -5.52 -5.34 -9.40
CA GLY A 35 -4.62 -4.23 -9.64
C GLY A 35 -4.64 -3.63 -11.03
N ILE A 36 -4.44 -2.32 -11.06
CA ILE A 36 -3.85 -1.61 -12.19
C ILE A 36 -2.34 -1.83 -12.03
N LEU A 37 -1.79 -2.76 -12.80
CA LEU A 37 -0.34 -2.98 -12.84
C LEU A 37 0.25 -2.12 -13.96
N PRO A 38 1.44 -1.54 -13.76
CA PRO A 38 2.15 -0.93 -14.86
C PRO A 38 2.44 -1.99 -15.92
N THR A 39 2.27 -1.63 -17.18
CA THR A 39 2.74 -2.47 -18.29
C THR A 39 4.26 -2.44 -18.26
N LEU A 40 4.86 -3.55 -17.83
CA LEU A 40 6.30 -3.70 -17.86
C LEU A 40 6.73 -4.05 -19.29
N ASP A 41 7.66 -3.29 -19.82
CA ASP A 41 8.30 -3.65 -21.08
C ASP A 41 9.17 -4.88 -20.83
N ALA A 42 8.83 -5.99 -21.50
CA ALA A 42 9.59 -7.25 -21.40
C ALA A 42 11.06 -7.10 -21.88
N ARG A 43 11.40 -6.01 -22.56
CA ARG A 43 12.75 -5.67 -23.01
C ARG A 43 13.49 -4.71 -22.10
N ALA A 44 12.81 -4.16 -21.08
CA ALA A 44 13.47 -3.25 -20.14
C ALA A 44 14.52 -4.00 -19.33
N ASP A 45 15.67 -3.36 -19.15
CA ASP A 45 16.67 -3.84 -18.20
C ASP A 45 16.16 -3.78 -16.77
N SER A 46 16.84 -4.46 -15.85
CA SER A 46 16.44 -4.52 -14.44
C SER A 46 16.29 -3.12 -13.80
N ALA A 47 17.12 -2.16 -14.21
CA ALA A 47 17.06 -0.79 -13.69
C ALA A 47 15.81 -0.05 -14.20
N GLY A 48 15.47 -0.23 -15.47
CA GLY A 48 14.25 0.33 -16.07
C GLY A 48 12.99 -0.24 -15.44
N VAL A 49 12.95 -1.54 -15.15
CA VAL A 49 11.84 -2.20 -14.45
C VAL A 49 11.70 -1.61 -13.03
N ALA A 50 12.80 -1.56 -12.27
CA ALA A 50 12.79 -1.00 -10.91
C ALA A 50 12.35 0.47 -10.89
N ALA A 51 12.83 1.29 -11.81
CA ALA A 51 12.43 2.68 -11.93
C ALA A 51 10.94 2.82 -12.25
N THR A 52 10.40 2.00 -13.16
CA THR A 52 8.98 2.00 -13.51
C THR A 52 8.12 1.63 -12.30
N LEU A 53 8.46 0.56 -11.58
CA LEU A 53 7.76 0.14 -10.37
C LEU A 53 7.83 1.22 -9.29
N PHE A 54 9.00 1.80 -9.06
CA PHE A 54 9.16 2.88 -8.08
C PHE A 54 8.31 4.10 -8.43
N ILE A 55 8.39 4.59 -9.68
CA ILE A 55 7.62 5.76 -10.11
C ILE A 55 6.12 5.49 -10.00
N TRP A 56 5.67 4.30 -10.40
CA TRP A 56 4.28 3.91 -10.28
C TRP A 56 3.80 3.91 -8.82
N ASN A 57 4.52 3.23 -7.94
CA ASN A 57 4.18 3.15 -6.53
C ASN A 57 4.26 4.51 -5.84
N ALA A 58 5.28 5.32 -6.17
CA ALA A 58 5.42 6.67 -5.65
C ALA A 58 4.31 7.61 -6.18
N ALA A 59 4.08 7.66 -7.49
CA ALA A 59 3.09 8.56 -8.07
C ALA A 59 1.66 8.16 -7.72
N PHE A 60 1.32 6.89 -7.90
CA PHE A 60 -0.03 6.40 -7.63
C PHE A 60 -0.30 6.26 -6.14
N GLY A 61 0.59 5.57 -5.40
CA GLY A 61 0.42 5.32 -3.97
C GLY A 61 0.44 6.60 -3.15
N PHE A 62 1.49 7.42 -3.30
CA PHE A 62 1.57 8.72 -2.62
C PHE A 62 0.50 9.69 -3.10
N GLY A 63 0.22 9.76 -4.40
CA GLY A 63 -0.80 10.64 -4.97
C GLY A 63 -2.18 10.38 -4.39
N VAL A 64 -2.60 9.11 -4.30
CA VAL A 64 -3.90 8.73 -3.70
C VAL A 64 -3.93 9.08 -2.22
N ILE A 65 -2.87 8.79 -1.45
CA ILE A 65 -2.79 9.14 -0.02
C ILE A 65 -2.82 10.66 0.15
N ALA A 66 -2.07 11.42 -0.64
CA ALA A 66 -2.02 12.87 -0.57
C ALA A 66 -3.39 13.50 -0.86
N LEU A 67 -4.08 13.06 -1.92
CA LEU A 67 -5.42 13.54 -2.25
C LEU A 67 -6.43 13.17 -1.15
N ALA A 68 -6.41 11.92 -0.66
CA ALA A 68 -7.28 11.47 0.41
C ALA A 68 -7.01 12.21 1.72
N SER A 69 -5.75 12.61 1.99
CA SER A 69 -5.36 13.34 3.20
C SER A 69 -6.04 14.71 3.32
N LEU A 70 -6.45 15.30 2.20
CA LEU A 70 -7.14 16.59 2.19
C LEU A 70 -8.51 16.53 2.89
N TYR A 71 -9.04 15.34 3.09
CA TYR A 71 -10.36 15.12 3.68
C TYR A 71 -10.27 14.33 4.97
N SER A 72 -11.17 14.64 5.92
CA SER A 72 -11.35 13.87 7.17
C SER A 72 -12.83 13.71 7.51
N ILE A 73 -13.14 12.59 8.17
CA ILE A 73 -14.46 12.32 8.76
C ILE A 73 -14.29 12.28 10.27
N GLY A 74 -14.86 13.25 10.97
CA GLY A 74 -14.60 13.44 12.38
C GLY A 74 -13.09 13.59 12.65
N PRO A 75 -12.50 12.77 13.52
CA PRO A 75 -11.07 12.81 13.83
C PRO A 75 -10.20 11.98 12.87
N ILE A 76 -10.80 11.23 11.92
CA ILE A 76 -10.10 10.28 11.09
C ILE A 76 -9.83 10.89 9.71
N SER A 77 -8.55 11.00 9.33
CA SER A 77 -8.15 11.39 7.97
C SER A 77 -8.43 10.27 6.99
N LEU A 78 -8.95 10.61 5.81
CA LEU A 78 -9.15 9.63 4.74
C LEU A 78 -7.83 9.09 4.16
N ALA A 79 -6.68 9.71 4.48
CA ALA A 79 -5.36 9.20 4.13
C ALA A 79 -5.15 7.73 4.53
N TYR A 80 -5.76 7.27 5.62
CA TYR A 80 -5.61 5.90 6.11
C TYR A 80 -6.39 4.86 5.31
N PHE A 81 -7.45 5.27 4.60
CA PHE A 81 -8.29 4.31 3.87
C PHE A 81 -7.54 3.62 2.74
N ALA A 82 -6.72 4.36 1.98
CA ALA A 82 -5.96 3.78 0.88
C ALA A 82 -4.99 2.68 1.37
N PRO A 83 -4.07 2.93 2.33
CA PRO A 83 -3.21 1.85 2.83
C PRO A 83 -4.00 0.70 3.44
N TRP A 84 -5.09 0.93 4.18
CA TRP A 84 -5.89 -0.17 4.74
C TRP A 84 -6.51 -1.04 3.65
N THR A 85 -7.02 -0.46 2.57
CA THR A 85 -7.51 -1.25 1.43
C THR A 85 -6.39 -2.03 0.75
N TRP A 86 -5.18 -1.48 0.67
CA TRP A 86 -4.02 -2.20 0.12
C TRP A 86 -3.56 -3.33 1.03
N PHE A 87 -3.61 -3.18 2.36
CA PHE A 87 -3.39 -4.27 3.30
C PHE A 87 -4.36 -5.43 3.04
N VAL A 88 -5.65 -5.14 2.90
CA VAL A 88 -6.68 -6.15 2.58
C VAL A 88 -6.39 -6.83 1.23
N ARG A 89 -6.12 -6.03 0.19
CA ARG A 89 -5.83 -6.55 -1.16
C ARG A 89 -4.60 -7.45 -1.18
N PHE A 90 -3.55 -7.04 -0.48
CA PHE A 90 -2.33 -7.85 -0.38
C PHE A 90 -2.58 -9.15 0.37
N GLY A 91 -3.37 -9.13 1.44
CA GLY A 91 -3.83 -10.33 2.13
C GLY A 91 -4.60 -11.28 1.22
N ILE A 92 -5.55 -10.76 0.42
CA ILE A 92 -6.29 -11.56 -0.56
C ILE A 92 -5.33 -12.13 -1.62
N ALA A 93 -4.40 -11.32 -2.15
CA ALA A 93 -3.44 -11.78 -3.14
C ALA A 93 -2.56 -12.91 -2.63
N LEU A 94 -2.08 -12.83 -1.38
CA LEU A 94 -1.33 -13.91 -0.73
C LEU A 94 -2.19 -15.17 -0.55
N GLY A 95 -3.39 -15.01 -0.01
CA GLY A 95 -4.29 -16.13 0.26
C GLY A 95 -4.73 -16.89 -0.99
N THR A 96 -4.81 -16.20 -2.12
CA THR A 96 -5.23 -16.78 -3.41
C THR A 96 -4.07 -17.02 -4.38
N ASN A 97 -2.84 -16.70 -4.03
CA ASN A 97 -1.69 -16.72 -4.96
C ASN A 97 -1.99 -15.91 -6.25
N SER A 98 -2.63 -14.74 -6.11
CA SER A 98 -3.08 -13.91 -7.23
C SER A 98 -2.10 -12.80 -7.58
N PHE A 99 -0.81 -13.12 -7.62
CA PHE A 99 0.23 -12.22 -8.09
C PHE A 99 0.34 -12.19 -9.61
N ALA A 100 0.97 -11.14 -10.15
CA ALA A 100 1.19 -11.01 -11.60
C ALA A 100 1.97 -12.20 -12.18
N LEU A 101 2.98 -12.65 -11.44
CA LEU A 101 3.72 -13.88 -11.76
C LEU A 101 3.10 -15.03 -10.94
N PHE A 102 2.33 -15.83 -11.63
CA PHE A 102 1.59 -16.93 -11.04
C PHE A 102 2.34 -18.25 -11.21
N VAL A 103 2.65 -18.88 -10.09
CA VAL A 103 3.19 -20.25 -10.06
C VAL A 103 2.13 -21.16 -9.45
N PRO A 104 1.54 -22.10 -10.22
CA PRO A 104 0.51 -22.99 -9.70
C PRO A 104 1.02 -23.80 -8.50
N GLY A 105 0.17 -23.96 -7.48
CA GLY A 105 0.51 -24.72 -6.28
C GLY A 105 1.39 -24.00 -5.27
N ALA A 106 1.76 -22.73 -5.53
CA ALA A 106 2.60 -21.93 -4.62
C ALA A 106 1.81 -21.05 -3.65
N ARG A 107 0.61 -21.49 -3.23
CA ARG A 107 -0.18 -20.77 -2.20
C ARG A 107 0.60 -20.69 -0.89
N ILE A 108 0.63 -19.51 -0.32
CA ILE A 108 1.29 -19.25 0.95
C ILE A 108 0.28 -19.43 2.07
N PRO A 109 0.49 -20.41 3.00
CA PRO A 109 -0.42 -20.62 4.11
C PRO A 109 -0.41 -19.41 5.05
N PRO A 110 -1.54 -19.08 5.73
CA PRO A 110 -1.60 -17.99 6.68
C PRO A 110 -0.52 -18.12 7.75
N PHE A 111 0.08 -16.97 8.11
CA PHE A 111 1.14 -16.86 9.13
C PHE A 111 2.50 -17.47 8.76
N ASP A 112 2.74 -17.87 7.52
CA ASP A 112 4.10 -18.14 7.05
C ASP A 112 4.90 -16.85 6.92
N LEU A 113 5.43 -16.37 8.06
CA LEU A 113 6.16 -15.11 8.15
C LEU A 113 7.42 -15.08 7.29
N ARG A 114 8.05 -16.24 7.07
CA ARG A 114 9.27 -16.33 6.26
C ARG A 114 8.98 -15.98 4.80
N SER A 115 7.91 -16.53 4.27
CA SER A 115 7.47 -16.23 2.90
C SER A 115 7.01 -14.77 2.77
N ILE A 116 6.32 -14.22 3.78
CA ILE A 116 5.82 -12.84 3.74
C ILE A 116 6.97 -11.82 3.72
N ILE A 117 7.96 -11.97 4.62
CA ILE A 117 9.05 -11.01 4.77
C ILE A 117 9.87 -10.89 3.48
N SER A 118 9.91 -11.96 2.68
CA SER A 118 10.60 -11.95 1.40
C SER A 118 9.84 -11.22 0.28
N HIS A 119 8.57 -10.86 0.48
CA HIS A 119 7.77 -10.20 -0.55
C HIS A 119 7.93 -8.68 -0.52
N ALA A 120 8.07 -8.07 -1.68
CA ALA A 120 8.19 -6.63 -1.87
C ALA A 120 7.00 -5.82 -1.32
N GLY A 121 5.81 -6.42 -1.21
CA GLY A 121 4.61 -5.77 -0.72
C GLY A 121 4.68 -5.29 0.74
N ILE A 122 5.48 -5.91 1.60
CA ILE A 122 5.59 -5.49 3.01
C ILE A 122 6.23 -4.10 3.15
N PRO A 123 7.44 -3.84 2.61
CA PRO A 123 8.02 -2.50 2.68
C PRO A 123 7.14 -1.43 2.00
N GLU A 124 6.40 -1.75 0.95
CA GLU A 124 5.42 -0.84 0.35
C GLU A 124 4.30 -0.48 1.32
N LEU A 125 3.67 -1.47 1.95
CA LEU A 125 2.60 -1.25 2.91
C LEU A 125 3.08 -0.43 4.11
N VAL A 126 4.30 -0.67 4.60
CA VAL A 126 4.93 0.13 5.65
C VAL A 126 5.13 1.57 5.19
N ALA A 127 5.65 1.77 3.97
CA ALA A 127 5.81 3.10 3.39
C ALA A 127 4.48 3.87 3.31
N TYR A 128 3.43 3.23 2.82
CA TYR A 128 2.12 3.84 2.67
C TYR A 128 1.47 4.20 4.01
N ILE A 129 1.59 3.37 5.04
CA ILE A 129 1.03 3.70 6.36
C ILE A 129 1.82 4.83 7.04
N VAL A 130 3.13 4.92 6.83
CA VAL A 130 3.96 6.03 7.27
C VAL A 130 3.54 7.33 6.58
N LEU A 131 3.41 7.32 5.25
CA LEU A 131 2.95 8.48 4.47
C LEU A 131 1.55 8.94 4.90
N ALA A 132 0.61 8.00 5.06
CA ALA A 132 -0.73 8.32 5.54
C ALA A 132 -0.70 8.95 6.93
N THR A 133 0.17 8.49 7.82
CA THR A 133 0.30 9.04 9.18
C THR A 133 0.85 10.46 9.16
N VAL A 134 1.86 10.71 8.34
CA VAL A 134 2.44 12.06 8.17
C VAL A 134 1.40 13.01 7.59
N LEU A 135 0.69 12.60 6.54
CA LEU A 135 -0.26 13.44 5.83
C LEU A 135 -1.64 13.53 6.52
N ALA A 136 -1.91 12.71 7.54
CA ALA A 136 -3.20 12.75 8.25
C ALA A 136 -3.53 14.11 8.87
N ASN A 137 -2.51 14.94 9.13
CA ASN A 137 -2.67 16.30 9.64
C ASN A 137 -2.92 17.35 8.54
N ALA A 138 -2.84 16.98 7.27
CA ALA A 138 -2.98 17.89 6.13
C ALA A 138 -4.44 18.16 5.73
N SER A 139 -5.42 17.65 6.46
CA SER A 139 -6.83 17.79 6.09
C SER A 139 -7.26 19.25 5.96
N LEU A 140 -7.82 19.58 4.81
CA LEU A 140 -8.39 20.89 4.49
C LEU A 140 -9.89 20.93 4.74
N TRP A 141 -10.54 19.79 4.54
CA TRP A 141 -11.99 19.64 4.60
C TRP A 141 -12.36 18.58 5.62
N ARG A 142 -13.39 18.88 6.42
CA ARG A 142 -13.90 17.96 7.44
C ARG A 142 -15.40 17.79 7.29
N GLN A 143 -15.81 16.52 7.27
CA GLN A 143 -17.18 16.09 7.49
C GLN A 143 -17.33 15.67 8.95
N ARG A 144 -18.34 16.12 9.66
CA ARG A 144 -18.49 15.80 11.10
C ARG A 144 -18.82 14.32 11.31
N ARG A 145 -19.73 13.77 10.48
CA ARG A 145 -20.17 12.37 10.53
C ARG A 145 -20.27 11.84 9.11
N ILE A 146 -20.20 10.51 8.94
CA ILE A 146 -20.35 9.86 7.62
C ILE A 146 -21.67 10.21 6.94
N THR A 147 -22.73 10.45 7.72
CA THR A 147 -24.07 10.81 7.24
C THR A 147 -24.26 12.29 6.91
N ASP A 148 -23.31 13.16 7.30
CA ASP A 148 -23.42 14.60 7.02
C ASP A 148 -23.15 14.85 5.54
N ARG A 149 -23.97 15.71 4.94
CA ARG A 149 -23.77 16.13 3.53
C ARG A 149 -22.92 17.39 3.39
N HIS A 150 -22.51 17.99 4.50
CA HIS A 150 -21.77 19.25 4.49
C HIS A 150 -20.30 19.05 4.83
N LEU A 151 -19.43 19.49 3.92
CA LEU A 151 -18.01 19.63 4.11
C LEU A 151 -17.69 21.01 4.63
N VAL A 152 -17.01 21.08 5.77
CA VAL A 152 -16.55 22.34 6.34
C VAL A 152 -15.06 22.48 6.08
N ARG A 153 -14.67 23.63 5.49
CA ARG A 153 -13.26 23.95 5.34
C ARG A 153 -12.65 24.29 6.71
N ILE A 154 -11.62 23.58 7.12
CA ILE A 154 -10.96 23.76 8.42
C ILE A 154 -9.59 24.41 8.32
N ARG A 155 -8.98 24.40 7.12
CA ARG A 155 -7.61 24.92 6.89
C ARG A 155 -7.43 25.34 5.44
N HIS A 156 -6.46 26.21 5.16
CA HIS A 156 -5.99 26.51 3.82
C HIS A 156 -4.75 25.69 3.47
N LEU A 157 -4.52 25.44 2.19
CA LEU A 157 -3.36 24.68 1.71
C LEU A 157 -2.03 25.28 2.18
N ARG A 158 -1.92 26.61 2.18
CA ARG A 158 -0.75 27.36 2.64
C ARG A 158 -0.41 27.16 4.14
N ASP A 159 -1.37 26.68 4.92
CA ASP A 159 -1.20 26.49 6.36
C ASP A 159 -0.68 25.08 6.69
N ILE A 160 -0.54 24.22 5.69
CA ILE A 160 0.05 22.89 5.86
C ILE A 160 1.55 23.06 6.01
N ARG A 161 2.05 22.66 7.18
CA ARG A 161 3.50 22.65 7.47
C ARG A 161 3.87 21.29 8.00
N LEU A 162 4.85 20.67 7.36
CA LEU A 162 5.46 19.43 7.85
C LEU A 162 6.61 19.81 8.81
N THR A 163 6.66 19.13 9.93
CA THR A 163 7.78 19.20 10.86
C THR A 163 9.01 18.50 10.25
N ARG A 164 10.20 18.76 10.81
CA ARG A 164 11.43 18.06 10.37
C ARG A 164 11.30 16.53 10.51
N VAL A 165 10.64 16.06 11.57
CA VAL A 165 10.40 14.64 11.79
C VAL A 165 9.47 14.06 10.74
N GLU A 166 8.39 14.76 10.41
CA GLU A 166 7.45 14.34 9.35
C GLU A 166 8.14 14.29 7.99
N LEU A 167 8.99 15.28 7.68
CA LEU A 167 9.79 15.27 6.44
C LEU A 167 10.77 14.08 6.41
N SER A 168 11.46 13.79 7.52
CA SER A 168 12.32 12.61 7.61
C SER A 168 11.55 11.30 7.39
N LEU A 169 10.33 11.19 7.93
CA LEU A 169 9.47 10.04 7.71
C LEU A 169 9.03 9.90 6.24
N VAL A 170 8.78 11.01 5.54
CA VAL A 170 8.52 10.99 4.09
C VAL A 170 9.74 10.43 3.34
N VAL A 171 10.95 10.88 3.66
CA VAL A 171 12.18 10.37 3.04
C VAL A 171 12.34 8.87 3.29
N VAL A 172 12.11 8.41 4.53
CA VAL A 172 12.15 6.98 4.87
C VAL A 172 11.11 6.19 4.08
N ALA A 173 9.90 6.71 3.94
CA ALA A 173 8.86 6.05 3.16
C ALA A 173 9.24 5.90 1.67
N PHE A 174 9.82 6.94 1.06
CA PHE A 174 10.31 6.84 -0.32
C PHE A 174 11.50 5.88 -0.46
N ALA A 175 12.40 5.83 0.53
CA ALA A 175 13.48 4.84 0.56
C ALA A 175 12.94 3.40 0.65
N LEU A 176 11.89 3.17 1.43
CA LEU A 176 11.21 1.88 1.50
C LEU A 176 10.55 1.50 0.17
N LEU A 177 9.90 2.45 -0.52
CA LEU A 177 9.33 2.21 -1.85
C LEU A 177 10.41 1.86 -2.89
N ALA A 178 11.55 2.55 -2.85
CA ALA A 178 12.68 2.23 -3.72
C ALA A 178 13.24 0.82 -3.44
N GLY A 179 13.41 0.48 -2.16
CA GLY A 179 13.83 -0.87 -1.75
C GLY A 179 12.84 -1.95 -2.18
N ALA A 180 11.53 -1.68 -2.06
CA ALA A 180 10.48 -2.59 -2.51
C ALA A 180 10.54 -2.81 -4.03
N ALA A 181 10.72 -1.76 -4.83
CA ALA A 181 10.84 -1.86 -6.28
C ALA A 181 12.06 -2.68 -6.71
N LEU A 182 13.20 -2.54 -6.02
CA LEU A 182 14.38 -3.36 -6.27
C LEU A 182 14.16 -4.83 -5.90
N LEU A 183 13.49 -5.09 -4.77
CA LEU A 183 13.14 -6.46 -4.37
C LEU A 183 12.21 -7.12 -5.39
N GLU A 184 11.16 -6.42 -5.82
CA GLU A 184 10.21 -6.93 -6.81
C GLU A 184 10.90 -7.23 -8.15
N THR A 185 11.75 -6.31 -8.61
CA THR A 185 12.55 -6.52 -9.83
C THR A 185 13.42 -7.78 -9.72
N SER A 186 14.06 -7.99 -8.57
CA SER A 186 14.89 -9.18 -8.34
C SER A 186 14.07 -10.48 -8.34
N GLN A 187 12.84 -10.43 -7.83
CA GLN A 187 11.91 -11.56 -7.84
C GLN A 187 11.42 -11.88 -9.26
N ILE A 188 11.08 -10.85 -10.04
CA ILE A 188 10.69 -10.97 -11.44
C ILE A 188 11.83 -11.64 -12.24
N ALA A 189 13.07 -11.15 -12.10
CA ALA A 189 14.21 -11.70 -12.80
C ALA A 189 14.48 -13.18 -12.45
N ARG A 190 14.32 -13.56 -11.18
CA ARG A 190 14.49 -14.97 -10.77
C ARG A 190 13.41 -15.88 -11.36
N LEU A 191 12.16 -15.41 -11.44
CA LEU A 191 11.06 -16.21 -11.98
C LEU A 191 11.11 -16.34 -13.52
N GLN A 192 11.73 -15.38 -14.21
CA GLN A 192 11.95 -15.44 -15.66
C GLN A 192 13.13 -16.36 -16.05
N ALA A 193 13.98 -16.69 -15.08
CA ALA A 193 15.12 -17.59 -15.29
C ALA A 193 14.78 -19.08 -15.07
N LEU A 194 13.57 -19.41 -14.63
CA LEU A 194 13.05 -20.76 -14.44
C LEU A 194 12.27 -21.23 -15.66
#